data_7cffef2a549e852243e1f5cf4c79c4da
#
_entry.id   7cffef2a549e852243e1f5cf4c79c4da
#
_cell.length_a   1.000
_cell.length_b   1.000
_cell.length_c   1.000
_cell.angle_alpha   90.00
_cell.angle_beta   90.00
_cell.angle_gamma   90.00
#
_symmetry.space_group_name_H-M   'P 1'
#
loop_
_entity.id
_entity.type
_entity.pdbx_description
1 polymer ?
#
loop_
_entity_poly.entity_id
_entity_poly.type
_entity_poly.pdbx_seq_one_letter_code
_entity_poly.pdbx_strand_id
1 'polypeptide(L)'
;MFSKLRPLIFKVDPEKAHTLAIKSLKFNLIPNVFDENKNDSIFQTKIFNKVLDNPIGMAAGFDKNAEVYNALFKLGFGFVEVGTITPLKQYGNPKPRVFRLVEDEALINRLGFNNHGAEIVKIGRASCRERV
;
A
#
# COMPACT_ATOMS: atom_id res chain seq x y z
N MET A 1 9.65 14.87 11.05
CA MET A 1 8.27 14.72 11.55
C MET A 1 8.00 13.29 12.02
N PHE A 2 8.27 12.27 11.21
CA PHE A 2 8.04 10.85 11.57
C PHE A 2 8.76 10.42 12.86
N SER A 3 10.02 10.79 13.06
CA SER A 3 10.80 10.44 14.25
C SER A 3 10.15 10.83 15.58
N LYS A 4 9.41 11.95 15.60
CA LYS A 4 8.65 12.40 16.79
C LYS A 4 7.36 11.63 17.02
N LEU A 5 6.73 11.13 15.94
CA LEU A 5 5.48 10.36 15.98
C LEU A 5 5.72 8.86 16.16
N ARG A 6 6.90 8.37 15.78
CA ARG A 6 7.29 6.96 15.85
C ARG A 6 7.00 6.32 17.22
N PRO A 7 7.40 6.91 18.38
CA PRO A 7 7.17 6.31 19.68
C PRO A 7 5.68 6.12 20.01
N LEU A 8 4.83 7.04 19.52
CA LEU A 8 3.38 6.96 19.72
C LEU A 8 2.75 5.88 18.83
N ILE A 9 3.13 5.87 17.55
CA ILE A 9 2.64 4.87 16.58
C ILE A 9 3.08 3.46 16.99
N PHE A 10 4.28 3.31 17.56
CA PHE A 10 4.82 2.01 17.97
C PHE A 10 4.15 1.42 19.21
N LYS A 11 3.39 2.19 19.98
CA LYS A 11 2.53 1.67 21.03
C LYS A 11 1.31 0.92 20.50
N VAL A 12 0.92 1.18 19.25
CA VAL A 12 -0.20 0.50 18.59
C VAL A 12 0.30 -0.82 18.00
N ASP A 13 -0.50 -1.89 18.15
CA ASP A 13 -0.25 -3.17 17.49
C ASP A 13 0.03 -2.97 15.99
N PRO A 14 1.05 -3.61 15.40
CA PRO A 14 1.46 -3.38 14.02
C PRO A 14 0.35 -3.61 13.00
N GLU A 15 -0.46 -4.64 13.18
CA GLU A 15 -1.54 -4.98 12.25
C GLU A 15 -2.73 -4.02 12.38
N LYS A 16 -3.00 -3.55 13.61
CA LYS A 16 -3.99 -2.47 13.84
C LYS A 16 -3.53 -1.15 13.24
N ALA A 17 -2.25 -0.81 13.37
CA ALA A 17 -1.69 0.39 12.76
C ALA A 17 -1.81 0.36 11.23
N HIS A 18 -1.50 -0.79 10.60
CA HIS A 18 -1.70 -1.00 9.18
C HIS A 18 -3.18 -0.83 8.78
N THR A 19 -4.11 -1.45 9.51
CA THR A 19 -5.55 -1.33 9.26
C THR A 19 -6.02 0.13 9.36
N LEU A 20 -5.47 0.88 10.31
CA LEU A 20 -5.78 2.30 10.48
C LEU A 20 -5.27 3.12 9.28
N ALA A 21 -4.06 2.85 8.80
CA ALA A 21 -3.51 3.49 7.62
C ALA A 21 -4.37 3.23 6.37
N ILE A 22 -4.78 1.99 6.12
CA ILE A 22 -5.69 1.64 5.01
C ILE A 22 -7.02 2.41 5.13
N LYS A 23 -7.62 2.46 6.33
CA LYS A 23 -8.85 3.22 6.55
C LYS A 23 -8.67 4.71 6.29
N SER A 24 -7.58 5.31 6.77
CA SER A 24 -7.29 6.73 6.54
C SER A 24 -7.15 7.07 5.05
N LEU A 25 -6.49 6.21 4.29
CA LEU A 25 -6.39 6.34 2.83
C LEU A 25 -7.75 6.19 2.14
N LYS A 26 -8.56 5.23 2.58
CA LYS A 26 -9.89 4.97 2.01
C LYS A 26 -10.85 6.14 2.20
N PHE A 27 -10.76 6.84 3.32
CA PHE A 27 -11.56 8.03 3.62
C PHE A 27 -10.95 9.35 3.11
N ASN A 28 -9.86 9.29 2.31
CA ASN A 28 -9.14 10.48 1.83
C ASN A 28 -8.76 11.48 2.96
N LEU A 29 -8.45 10.96 4.15
CA LEU A 29 -8.04 11.79 5.28
C LEU A 29 -6.59 12.31 5.15
N ILE A 30 -5.87 11.87 4.13
CA ILE A 30 -4.51 12.30 3.85
C ILE A 30 -4.57 13.40 2.80
N PRO A 31 -4.03 14.60 3.08
CA PRO A 31 -4.00 15.68 2.11
C PRO A 31 -3.18 15.29 0.89
N ASN A 32 -3.56 15.80 -0.30
CA ASN A 32 -2.74 15.67 -1.50
C ASN A 32 -1.40 16.36 -1.23
N VAL A 33 -0.36 15.55 -1.06
CA VAL A 33 1.00 16.06 -0.76
C VAL A 33 1.74 16.39 -2.05
N PHE A 34 1.29 15.83 -3.17
CA PHE A 34 1.92 16.00 -4.47
C PHE A 34 1.03 16.82 -5.40
N ASP A 35 1.63 17.88 -5.96
CA ASP A 35 1.02 18.68 -7.02
C ASP A 35 1.08 17.87 -8.32
N GLU A 36 -0.08 17.48 -8.86
CA GLU A 36 -0.18 16.72 -10.11
C GLU A 36 0.44 17.48 -11.32
N ASN A 37 0.66 18.77 -11.18
CA ASN A 37 1.26 19.62 -12.21
C ASN A 37 2.79 19.64 -12.22
N LYS A 38 3.45 19.00 -11.25
CA LYS A 38 4.91 18.89 -11.18
C LYS A 38 5.41 17.53 -11.65
N ASN A 39 5.03 17.11 -12.85
CA ASN A 39 5.66 15.98 -13.50
C ASN A 39 7.04 16.42 -14.05
N ASP A 40 8.05 16.36 -13.20
CA ASP A 40 9.42 16.50 -13.65
C ASP A 40 9.77 15.31 -14.54
N SER A 41 9.89 15.57 -15.85
CA SER A 41 10.19 14.54 -16.85
C SER A 41 11.49 13.76 -16.55
N ILE A 42 12.35 14.32 -15.71
CA ILE A 42 13.60 13.68 -15.25
C ILE A 42 13.36 12.39 -14.44
N PHE A 43 12.20 12.26 -13.78
CA PHE A 43 11.86 11.07 -13.00
C PHE A 43 11.04 10.04 -13.79
N GLN A 44 10.62 10.39 -15.00
CA GLN A 44 9.82 9.48 -15.81
C GLN A 44 10.62 8.23 -16.17
N THR A 45 9.98 7.09 -16.01
CA THR A 45 10.56 5.77 -16.28
C THR A 45 9.65 4.98 -17.20
N LYS A 46 10.22 4.38 -18.25
CA LYS A 46 9.46 3.54 -19.19
C LYS A 46 9.56 2.07 -18.79
N ILE A 47 8.41 1.46 -18.51
CA ILE A 47 8.29 0.02 -18.20
C ILE A 47 7.16 -0.58 -19.04
N PHE A 48 7.41 -1.70 -19.70
CA PHE A 48 6.40 -2.41 -20.53
C PHE A 48 5.63 -1.50 -21.50
N ASN A 49 6.31 -0.61 -22.20
CA ASN A 49 5.71 0.37 -23.12
C ASN A 49 4.80 1.42 -22.45
N LYS A 50 4.78 1.50 -21.14
CA LYS A 50 4.11 2.55 -20.37
C LYS A 50 5.11 3.50 -19.76
N VAL A 51 4.77 4.78 -19.73
CA VAL A 51 5.56 5.80 -19.03
C VAL A 51 4.97 5.95 -17.63
N LEU A 52 5.81 5.76 -16.63
CA LEU A 52 5.49 6.02 -15.23
C LEU A 52 6.01 7.40 -14.85
N ASP A 53 5.28 8.11 -14.01
CA ASP A 53 5.67 9.47 -13.57
C ASP A 53 6.97 9.46 -12.76
N ASN A 54 7.25 8.35 -12.07
CA ASN A 54 8.50 8.12 -11.33
C ASN A 54 8.72 6.61 -11.06
N PRO A 55 9.96 6.20 -10.71
CA PRO A 55 10.31 4.80 -10.49
C PRO A 55 9.92 4.26 -9.10
N ILE A 56 9.30 5.07 -8.23
CA ILE A 56 8.98 4.67 -6.86
C ILE A 56 7.60 4.03 -6.84
N GLY A 57 7.52 2.80 -6.38
CA GLY A 57 6.27 2.06 -6.27
C GLY A 57 5.96 1.57 -4.87
N MET A 58 4.68 1.32 -4.61
CA MET A 58 4.25 0.61 -3.42
C MET A 58 4.29 -0.89 -3.69
N ALA A 59 5.09 -1.62 -2.90
CA ALA A 59 5.21 -3.07 -3.02
C ALA A 59 3.96 -3.80 -2.54
N ALA A 60 3.76 -5.03 -3.04
CA ALA A 60 2.72 -5.94 -2.57
C ALA A 60 2.79 -6.16 -1.05
N GLY A 61 1.62 -6.33 -0.43
CA GLY A 61 1.49 -6.55 1.01
C GLY A 61 1.02 -5.32 1.79
N PHE A 62 1.13 -4.11 1.24
CA PHE A 62 0.49 -2.94 1.83
C PHE A 62 -1.01 -2.94 1.51
N ASP A 63 -1.40 -2.90 0.26
CA ASP A 63 -2.79 -3.00 -0.17
C ASP A 63 -3.12 -4.44 -0.62
N LYS A 64 -3.45 -5.29 0.37
CA LYS A 64 -3.67 -6.72 0.14
C LYS A 64 -4.93 -7.03 -0.65
N ASN A 65 -5.90 -6.12 -0.66
CA ASN A 65 -7.22 -6.34 -1.22
C ASN A 65 -7.61 -5.31 -2.29
N ALA A 66 -6.65 -4.53 -2.81
CA ALA A 66 -6.87 -3.47 -3.79
C ALA A 66 -7.92 -2.44 -3.35
N GLU A 67 -7.85 -2.01 -2.08
CA GLU A 67 -8.82 -1.09 -1.49
C GLU A 67 -8.40 0.38 -1.62
N VAL A 68 -7.10 0.66 -1.74
CA VAL A 68 -6.56 2.03 -1.61
C VAL A 68 -5.52 2.41 -2.68
N TYR A 69 -5.36 1.60 -3.73
CA TYR A 69 -4.37 1.86 -4.79
C TYR A 69 -4.53 3.26 -5.44
N ASN A 70 -5.76 3.75 -5.62
CA ASN A 70 -6.00 5.11 -6.13
C ASN A 70 -5.49 6.19 -5.17
N ALA A 71 -5.64 5.99 -3.85
CA ALA A 71 -5.12 6.91 -2.86
C ALA A 71 -3.59 6.89 -2.82
N LEU A 72 -2.97 5.73 -3.08
CA LEU A 72 -1.52 5.60 -3.18
C LEU A 72 -0.97 6.36 -4.40
N PHE A 73 -1.64 6.33 -5.54
CA PHE A 73 -1.26 7.19 -6.67
C PHE A 73 -1.33 8.67 -6.32
N LYS A 74 -2.36 9.12 -5.59
CA LYS A 74 -2.46 10.51 -5.10
C LYS A 74 -1.34 10.88 -4.11
N LEU A 75 -0.73 9.92 -3.45
CA LEU A 75 0.47 10.11 -2.62
C LEU A 75 1.76 10.19 -3.45
N GLY A 76 1.70 10.07 -4.77
CA GLY A 76 2.81 10.23 -5.67
C GLY A 76 3.55 8.94 -6.05
N PHE A 77 3.03 7.76 -5.73
CA PHE A 77 3.61 6.51 -6.22
C PHE A 77 3.41 6.37 -7.73
N GLY A 78 4.48 6.08 -8.47
CA GLY A 78 4.43 5.88 -9.92
C GLY A 78 3.78 4.57 -10.32
N PHE A 79 3.81 3.57 -9.44
CA PHE A 79 3.08 2.31 -9.59
C PHE A 79 2.69 1.71 -8.24
N VAL A 80 1.73 0.81 -8.24
CA VAL A 80 1.26 0.12 -7.03
C VAL A 80 1.07 -1.35 -7.35
N GLU A 81 1.71 -2.20 -6.56
CA GLU A 81 1.49 -3.64 -6.57
C GLU A 81 0.52 -4.02 -5.45
N VAL A 82 -0.60 -4.65 -5.81
CA VAL A 82 -1.62 -5.10 -4.86
C VAL A 82 -1.50 -6.60 -4.60
N GLY A 83 -1.92 -7.02 -3.44
CA GLY A 83 -1.96 -8.46 -3.10
C GLY A 83 -0.99 -8.86 -1.99
N THR A 84 -0.71 -10.16 -1.88
CA THR A 84 -1.05 -11.30 -2.77
C THR A 84 -2.53 -11.63 -2.67
N ILE A 85 -3.16 -11.88 -3.81
CA ILE A 85 -4.56 -12.31 -3.90
C ILE A 85 -4.58 -13.79 -4.26
N THR A 86 -5.30 -14.58 -3.48
CA THR A 86 -5.49 -16.01 -3.72
C THR A 86 -6.87 -16.28 -4.33
N PRO A 87 -7.09 -17.40 -5.03
CA PRO A 87 -8.40 -17.72 -5.57
C PRO A 87 -9.49 -17.70 -4.51
N LEU A 88 -9.24 -18.34 -3.38
CA LEU A 88 -10.13 -18.34 -2.23
C LEU A 88 -9.60 -17.41 -1.14
N LYS A 89 -10.50 -16.91 -0.29
CA LYS A 89 -10.14 -16.13 0.90
C LYS A 89 -9.20 -16.89 1.82
N GLN A 90 -8.15 -16.21 2.28
CA GLN A 90 -7.24 -16.72 3.30
C GLN A 90 -7.22 -15.82 4.54
N TYR A 91 -7.31 -16.43 5.71
CA TYR A 91 -7.23 -15.71 6.98
C TYR A 91 -5.76 -15.46 7.41
N GLY A 92 -4.85 -16.25 6.86
CA GLY A 92 -3.44 -16.27 7.24
C GLY A 92 -3.21 -16.98 8.59
N ASN A 93 -2.01 -16.81 9.12
CA ASN A 93 -1.61 -17.43 10.37
C ASN A 93 -2.31 -16.81 11.60
N PRO A 94 -2.41 -17.52 12.73
CA PRO A 94 -2.89 -16.97 14.00
C PRO A 94 -2.08 -15.74 14.44
N LYS A 95 -2.75 -14.80 15.09
CA LYS A 95 -2.12 -13.62 15.70
C LYS A 95 -1.50 -13.98 17.07
N PRO A 96 -0.41 -13.29 17.50
CA PRO A 96 0.32 -12.22 16.80
C PRO A 96 1.17 -12.79 15.66
N ARG A 97 1.31 -12.04 14.58
CA ARG A 97 1.99 -12.48 13.35
C ARG A 97 2.80 -11.39 12.66
N VAL A 98 2.92 -10.23 13.29
CA VAL A 98 3.79 -9.11 12.88
C VAL A 98 4.50 -8.59 14.12
N PHE A 99 5.82 -8.52 14.07
CA PHE A 99 6.67 -8.16 15.20
C PHE A 99 7.65 -7.06 14.78
N ARG A 100 7.73 -6.00 15.60
CA ARG A 100 8.72 -4.94 15.43
C ARG A 100 9.95 -5.26 16.26
N LEU A 101 11.10 -5.27 15.64
CA LEU A 101 12.39 -5.35 16.29
C LEU A 101 12.93 -3.93 16.39
N VAL A 102 12.62 -3.25 17.49
CA VAL A 102 12.88 -1.80 17.62
C VAL A 102 14.37 -1.48 17.65
N GLU A 103 15.16 -2.31 18.30
CA GLU A 103 16.61 -2.16 18.43
C GLU A 103 17.32 -2.38 17.08
N ASP A 104 16.86 -3.34 16.29
CA ASP A 104 17.41 -3.68 14.97
C ASP A 104 16.79 -2.84 13.83
N GLU A 105 15.87 -1.93 14.14
CA GLU A 105 15.07 -1.18 13.16
C GLU A 105 14.41 -2.07 12.09
N ALA A 106 14.03 -3.29 12.46
CA ALA A 106 13.52 -4.32 11.56
C ALA A 106 12.08 -4.75 11.91
N LEU A 107 11.50 -5.52 11.00
CA LEU A 107 10.16 -6.08 11.15
C LEU A 107 10.15 -7.53 10.69
N ILE A 108 9.63 -8.42 11.51
CA ILE A 108 9.39 -9.82 11.18
C ILE A 108 7.88 -10.03 11.01
N ASN A 109 7.49 -10.81 10.00
CA ASN A 109 6.11 -11.22 9.87
C ASN A 109 5.98 -12.69 9.44
N ARG A 110 4.84 -13.27 9.79
CA ARG A 110 4.35 -14.57 9.34
C ARG A 110 2.86 -14.48 8.97
N LEU A 111 2.51 -13.50 8.14
CA LEU A 111 1.12 -13.16 7.82
C LEU A 111 0.34 -14.32 7.18
N GLY A 112 1.00 -15.13 6.32
CA GLY A 112 0.37 -16.29 5.67
C GLY A 112 -0.63 -15.89 4.57
N PHE A 113 -0.30 -14.86 3.78
CA PHE A 113 -1.05 -14.40 2.60
C PHE A 113 -2.54 -14.11 2.87
N ASN A 114 -2.83 -13.47 3.99
CA ASN A 114 -4.20 -13.10 4.34
C ASN A 114 -4.78 -12.09 3.35
N ASN A 115 -5.91 -12.45 2.74
CA ASN A 115 -6.63 -11.64 1.77
C ASN A 115 -8.09 -12.10 1.64
N HIS A 116 -8.93 -11.31 0.95
CA HIS A 116 -10.37 -11.58 0.81
C HIS A 116 -10.73 -12.56 -0.31
N GLY A 117 -9.74 -13.03 -1.10
CA GLY A 117 -9.96 -13.89 -2.26
C GLY A 117 -10.29 -13.11 -3.54
N ALA A 118 -10.00 -13.73 -4.68
CA ALA A 118 -10.11 -13.08 -5.99
C ALA A 118 -11.53 -12.61 -6.35
N GLU A 119 -12.56 -13.30 -5.87
CA GLU A 119 -13.96 -12.92 -6.14
C GLU A 119 -14.35 -11.59 -5.50
N ILE A 120 -13.88 -11.35 -4.26
CA ILE A 120 -14.18 -10.12 -3.53
C ILE A 120 -13.25 -9.00 -3.98
N VAL A 121 -11.97 -9.32 -4.21
CA VAL A 121 -10.98 -8.39 -4.72
C VAL A 121 -11.13 -8.24 -6.23
N LYS A 122 -12.32 -7.86 -6.68
CA LYS A 122 -12.51 -7.45 -8.08
C LYS A 122 -11.86 -6.10 -8.24
N ILE A 123 -10.62 -6.09 -8.73
CA ILE A 123 -10.00 -4.89 -9.26
C ILE A 123 -10.91 -4.45 -10.41
N GLY A 124 -11.66 -3.39 -10.18
CA GLY A 124 -12.62 -2.90 -11.16
C GLY A 124 -11.91 -2.72 -12.50
N ARG A 125 -12.40 -3.36 -13.56
CA ARG A 125 -11.86 -3.22 -14.92
C ARG A 125 -11.80 -1.77 -15.41
N ALA A 126 -12.56 -0.86 -14.77
CA ALA A 126 -12.56 0.56 -15.05
C ALA A 126 -11.27 1.27 -14.61
N SER A 127 -10.64 0.88 -13.50
CA SER A 127 -9.47 1.60 -12.98
C SER A 127 -8.17 1.35 -13.76
N CYS A 128 -8.09 0.27 -14.54
CA CYS A 128 -6.97 0.04 -15.45
C CYS A 128 -7.07 0.84 -16.75
N ARG A 129 -8.21 1.47 -17.04
CA ARG A 129 -8.46 2.21 -18.30
C ARG A 129 -8.19 3.71 -18.21
N GLU A 130 -8.16 4.29 -17.03
CA GLU A 130 -8.13 5.76 -16.89
C GLU A 130 -6.72 6.36 -16.82
N ARG A 131 -5.67 5.54 -16.90
CA ARG A 131 -4.29 6.02 -16.98
C ARG A 131 -3.51 5.29 -18.08
N VAL A 132 -4.05 5.33 -19.26
CA VAL A 132 -3.34 5.00 -20.50
C VAL A 132 -3.12 6.28 -21.27
#